data_757e787dcdc3d96d00501081353b8d4e
#
_entry.id   757e787dcdc3d96d00501081353b8d4e
#
_cell.length_a   1.000
_cell.length_b   1.000
_cell.length_c   1.000
_cell.angle_alpha   90.00
_cell.angle_beta   90.00
_cell.angle_gamma   90.00
#
_symmetry.space_group_name_H-M   'P 1'
#
loop_
_entity.id
_entity.type
_entity.pdbx_description
1 polymer ?
#
loop_
_entity_poly.entity_id
_entity_poly.type
_entity_poly.pdbx_seq_one_letter_code
_entity_poly.pdbx_strand_id
1 'polypeptide(L)'
;MPKISVIVAVYKMPEFLPRCIDGILGQTFRDLELILVDDGSPDNCGAICDAYAAKDSRVHVIHKENAGVCVARNTGLDWVYDHSDSQWIFFHDNDDWIHPETIQRLYDAAMELNAKISICGYDMTEGEDPEILQEQLIPVAWTPKDFYLQHFVNATVCWGKLYHKAVFAGKRYPPGKYIEDEFLTYKLLFSQEKLAVIHAPLYAYYINRAGISKKAWVPKRLDAWEAYEQQLTYFKEMGDAELVSFRTREYLENALKHYYAAEEAPNAAQLTRERKWMRKRIRSLIRECWHIDRIAFWSDFDFLIRFYPLLTRAYRLWLEWKH
;
A
#
# COMPACT_ATOMS: atom_id res chain seq x y z
N MET A 1 -13.96 1.47 26.65
CA MET A 1 -13.73 0.79 25.36
C MET A 1 -12.30 1.06 24.95
N PRO A 2 -11.64 0.19 24.18
CA PRO A 2 -10.30 0.49 23.73
C PRO A 2 -10.34 1.66 22.75
N LYS A 3 -9.51 2.66 22.98
CA LYS A 3 -9.36 3.83 22.15
C LYS A 3 -8.59 3.46 20.86
N ILE A 4 -8.98 4.05 19.76
CA ILE A 4 -8.36 3.87 18.45
C ILE A 4 -7.68 5.18 18.05
N SER A 5 -6.40 5.13 17.66
CA SER A 5 -5.70 6.27 17.08
C SER A 5 -5.73 6.17 15.57
N VAL A 6 -6.28 7.19 14.92
CA VAL A 6 -6.23 7.36 13.46
C VAL A 6 -5.08 8.30 13.12
N ILE A 7 -4.15 7.85 12.29
CA ILE A 7 -2.97 8.62 11.88
C ILE A 7 -3.13 9.04 10.42
N VAL A 8 -3.05 10.33 10.16
CA VAL A 8 -3.08 10.93 8.82
C VAL A 8 -1.80 11.69 8.57
N ALA A 9 -1.03 11.26 7.58
CA ALA A 9 0.09 12.03 7.07
C ALA A 9 -0.43 13.12 6.12
N VAL A 10 -0.23 14.37 6.47
CA VAL A 10 -0.75 15.50 5.72
C VAL A 10 0.38 16.18 4.96
N TYR A 11 0.24 16.25 3.63
CA TYR A 11 1.14 17.03 2.77
C TYR A 11 0.43 17.45 1.50
N LYS A 12 0.16 18.77 1.39
CA LYS A 12 -0.64 19.31 0.28
C LYS A 12 -2.09 18.81 0.29
N MET A 13 -2.82 19.04 -0.81
CA MET A 13 -4.22 18.59 -0.97
C MET A 13 -5.22 19.26 0.00
N PRO A 14 -5.17 20.59 0.18
CA PRO A 14 -6.08 21.30 1.10
C PRO A 14 -7.56 21.16 0.72
N GLU A 15 -7.86 20.85 -0.54
CA GLU A 15 -9.23 20.62 -1.04
C GLU A 15 -9.85 19.32 -0.56
N PHE A 16 -9.04 18.26 -0.30
CA PHE A 16 -9.51 16.94 0.14
C PHE A 16 -9.47 16.77 1.65
N LEU A 17 -8.54 17.44 2.31
CA LEU A 17 -8.28 17.30 3.73
C LEU A 17 -9.52 17.49 4.62
N PRO A 18 -10.44 18.45 4.39
CA PRO A 18 -11.67 18.54 5.17
C PRO A 18 -12.55 17.30 5.08
N ARG A 19 -12.76 16.72 3.87
CA ARG A 19 -13.56 15.50 3.70
C ARG A 19 -12.93 14.31 4.44
N CYS A 20 -11.62 14.17 4.37
CA CYS A 20 -10.86 13.16 5.10
C CYS A 20 -11.10 13.28 6.62
N ILE A 21 -10.90 14.47 7.19
CA ILE A 21 -11.06 14.71 8.63
C ILE A 21 -12.52 14.52 9.07
N ASP A 22 -13.48 15.09 8.34
CA ASP A 22 -14.91 14.96 8.64
C ASP A 22 -15.37 13.50 8.60
N GLY A 23 -14.88 12.70 7.63
CA GLY A 23 -15.15 11.28 7.51
C GLY A 23 -14.63 10.48 8.72
N ILE A 24 -13.47 10.85 9.26
CA ILE A 24 -12.89 10.20 10.44
C ILE A 24 -13.64 10.63 11.72
N LEU A 25 -13.89 11.91 11.91
CA LEU A 25 -14.60 12.43 13.09
C LEU A 25 -16.08 12.03 13.12
N GLY A 26 -16.65 11.77 11.93
CA GLY A 26 -18.02 11.28 11.73
C GLY A 26 -18.21 9.79 11.95
N GLN A 27 -17.18 8.99 12.20
CA GLN A 27 -17.27 7.55 12.40
C GLN A 27 -18.26 7.18 13.52
N THR A 28 -18.96 6.06 13.35
CA THR A 28 -19.88 5.53 14.39
C THR A 28 -19.15 5.08 15.64
N PHE A 29 -17.91 4.62 15.51
CA PHE A 29 -17.01 4.35 16.64
C PHE A 29 -16.52 5.67 17.24
N ARG A 30 -17.00 6.05 18.42
CA ARG A 30 -16.77 7.39 19.02
C ARG A 30 -15.50 7.50 19.86
N ASP A 31 -15.00 6.40 20.40
CA ASP A 31 -13.80 6.40 21.26
C ASP A 31 -12.52 6.32 20.40
N LEU A 32 -12.35 7.34 19.57
CA LEU A 32 -11.18 7.52 18.71
C LEU A 32 -10.52 8.88 18.93
N GLU A 33 -9.26 8.97 18.57
CA GLU A 33 -8.51 10.20 18.42
C GLU A 33 -7.90 10.28 17.01
N LEU A 34 -7.67 11.49 16.54
CA LEU A 34 -7.12 11.77 15.22
C LEU A 34 -5.79 12.51 15.35
N ILE A 35 -4.72 11.90 14.84
CA ILE A 35 -3.39 12.47 14.81
C ILE A 35 -3.10 12.94 13.38
N LEU A 36 -3.11 14.27 13.18
CA LEU A 36 -2.76 14.91 11.92
C LEU A 36 -1.27 15.29 11.96
N VAL A 37 -0.47 14.66 11.12
CA VAL A 37 0.96 14.97 11.02
C VAL A 37 1.19 15.79 9.75
N ASP A 38 1.24 17.10 9.89
CA ASP A 38 1.58 18.02 8.80
C ASP A 38 3.08 17.97 8.51
N ASP A 39 3.43 17.32 7.41
CA ASP A 39 4.80 17.13 6.96
C ASP A 39 5.35 18.37 6.22
N GLY A 40 5.16 19.54 6.81
CA GLY A 40 5.65 20.80 6.28
C GLY A 40 4.95 21.20 4.98
N SER A 41 3.61 21.14 4.95
CA SER A 41 2.83 21.55 3.81
C SER A 41 3.05 23.04 3.48
N PRO A 42 3.40 23.37 2.22
CA PRO A 42 3.65 24.75 1.83
C PRO A 42 2.36 25.57 1.55
N ASP A 43 1.21 24.91 1.66
CA ASP A 43 -0.13 25.44 1.40
C ASP A 43 -0.94 25.63 2.70
N ASN A 44 -2.26 25.64 2.60
CA ASN A 44 -3.16 25.90 3.71
C ASN A 44 -3.45 24.66 4.59
N CYS A 45 -2.85 23.50 4.35
CA CYS A 45 -3.15 22.28 5.10
C CYS A 45 -2.88 22.43 6.61
N GLY A 46 -1.75 23.03 7.00
CA GLY A 46 -1.43 23.27 8.41
C GLY A 46 -2.52 24.08 9.13
N ALA A 47 -2.97 25.18 8.53
CA ALA A 47 -4.04 26.01 9.10
C ALA A 47 -5.39 25.27 9.16
N ILE A 48 -5.68 24.39 8.21
CA ILE A 48 -6.88 23.53 8.25
C ILE A 48 -6.77 22.57 9.45
N CYS A 49 -5.63 21.90 9.65
CA CYS A 49 -5.41 21.01 10.79
C CYS A 49 -5.65 21.75 12.12
N ASP A 50 -5.07 22.93 12.30
CA ASP A 50 -5.22 23.75 13.51
C ASP A 50 -6.67 24.16 13.75
N ALA A 51 -7.40 24.49 12.68
CA ALA A 51 -8.81 24.87 12.78
C ALA A 51 -9.69 23.70 13.24
N TYR A 52 -9.37 22.45 12.89
CA TYR A 52 -10.05 21.25 13.40
C TYR A 52 -9.67 20.95 14.85
N ALA A 53 -8.40 21.03 15.21
CA ALA A 53 -7.95 20.83 16.60
C ALA A 53 -8.57 21.85 17.57
N ALA A 54 -8.81 23.09 17.12
CA ALA A 54 -9.49 24.11 17.93
C ALA A 54 -10.97 23.81 18.17
N LYS A 55 -11.61 22.95 17.33
CA LYS A 55 -13.05 22.63 17.40
C LYS A 55 -13.35 21.29 18.05
N ASP A 56 -12.44 20.31 17.93
CA ASP A 56 -12.65 18.96 18.41
C ASP A 56 -11.43 18.48 19.21
N SER A 57 -11.62 18.22 20.50
CA SER A 57 -10.54 17.82 21.41
C SER A 57 -9.95 16.44 21.11
N ARG A 58 -10.55 15.68 20.22
CA ARG A 58 -10.00 14.40 19.75
C ARG A 58 -8.90 14.59 18.71
N VAL A 59 -8.73 15.79 18.16
CA VAL A 59 -7.76 16.09 17.10
C VAL A 59 -6.46 16.61 17.70
N HIS A 60 -5.35 15.94 17.35
CA HIS A 60 -4.00 16.31 17.73
C HIS A 60 -3.20 16.64 16.46
N VAL A 61 -2.52 17.76 16.44
CA VAL A 61 -1.74 18.22 15.28
C VAL A 61 -0.27 18.23 15.62
N ILE A 62 0.54 17.72 14.71
CA ILE A 62 1.99 17.75 14.79
C ILE A 62 2.53 18.39 13.51
N HIS A 63 3.09 19.59 13.64
CA HIS A 63 3.80 20.23 12.53
C HIS A 63 5.27 19.88 12.55
N LYS A 64 5.83 19.55 11.39
CA LYS A 64 7.24 19.21 11.24
C LYS A 64 7.80 19.68 9.89
N GLU A 65 9.10 19.76 9.77
CA GLU A 65 9.76 19.95 8.47
C GLU A 65 9.49 18.74 7.56
N ASN A 66 9.31 19.01 6.26
CA ASN A 66 9.05 17.96 5.28
C ASN A 66 10.18 16.92 5.24
N ALA A 67 9.81 15.68 5.50
CA ALA A 67 10.72 14.54 5.45
C ALA A 67 10.11 13.30 4.76
N GLY A 68 8.91 13.46 4.21
CA GLY A 68 8.17 12.44 3.46
C GLY A 68 7.26 11.58 4.32
N VAL A 69 6.35 10.88 3.63
CA VAL A 69 5.24 10.12 4.24
C VAL A 69 5.70 9.07 5.26
N CYS A 70 6.84 8.40 5.02
CA CYS A 70 7.41 7.44 5.98
C CYS A 70 7.65 8.09 7.35
N VAL A 71 8.29 9.27 7.34
CA VAL A 71 8.64 9.98 8.58
C VAL A 71 7.37 10.53 9.23
N ALA A 72 6.43 11.05 8.44
CA ALA A 72 5.15 11.52 8.96
C ALA A 72 4.36 10.40 9.66
N ARG A 73 4.20 9.22 9.02
CA ARG A 73 3.55 8.06 9.64
C ARG A 73 4.29 7.58 10.89
N ASN A 74 5.63 7.54 10.86
CA ASN A 74 6.41 7.19 12.03
C ASN A 74 6.25 8.20 13.18
N THR A 75 6.21 9.49 12.88
CA THR A 75 5.94 10.54 13.87
C THR A 75 4.59 10.33 14.55
N GLY A 76 3.55 10.01 13.76
CA GLY A 76 2.24 9.66 14.31
C GLY A 76 2.26 8.41 15.17
N LEU A 77 3.00 7.36 14.75
CA LEU A 77 3.20 6.14 15.54
C LEU A 77 3.91 6.44 16.86
N ASP A 78 5.00 7.21 16.83
CA ASP A 78 5.76 7.56 18.03
C ASP A 78 4.88 8.36 19.00
N TRP A 79 4.10 9.33 18.49
CA TRP A 79 3.14 10.06 19.30
C TRP A 79 2.13 9.14 19.99
N VAL A 80 1.57 8.15 19.26
CA VAL A 80 0.63 7.16 19.83
C VAL A 80 1.29 6.31 20.91
N TYR A 81 2.55 5.93 20.77
CA TYR A 81 3.26 5.16 21.79
C TYR A 81 3.54 5.98 23.05
N ASP A 82 3.85 7.26 22.88
CA ASP A 82 4.34 8.12 23.97
C ASP A 82 3.18 8.84 24.70
N HIS A 83 2.05 9.10 24.03
CA HIS A 83 0.99 10.00 24.54
C HIS A 83 -0.41 9.39 24.55
N SER A 84 -0.61 8.17 24.02
CA SER A 84 -1.94 7.59 23.89
C SER A 84 -2.11 6.24 24.59
N ASP A 85 -3.28 6.06 25.21
CA ASP A 85 -3.73 4.78 25.79
C ASP A 85 -4.33 3.84 24.73
N SER A 86 -4.40 4.27 23.47
CA SER A 86 -5.02 3.49 22.40
C SER A 86 -4.33 2.14 22.22
N GLN A 87 -5.14 1.13 21.94
CA GLN A 87 -4.66 -0.22 21.66
C GLN A 87 -4.68 -0.52 20.17
N TRP A 88 -5.32 0.33 19.36
CA TRP A 88 -5.50 0.13 17.92
C TRP A 88 -5.08 1.34 17.14
N ILE A 89 -4.55 1.12 15.93
CA ILE A 89 -4.03 2.13 15.02
C ILE A 89 -4.68 1.93 13.65
N PHE A 90 -5.16 3.01 13.08
CA PHE A 90 -5.66 3.06 11.70
C PHE A 90 -4.89 4.12 10.93
N PHE A 91 -4.34 3.78 9.75
CA PHE A 91 -3.75 4.76 8.85
C PHE A 91 -4.74 5.19 7.80
N HIS A 92 -4.73 6.47 7.48
CA HIS A 92 -5.59 7.06 6.46
C HIS A 92 -4.78 8.05 5.62
N ASP A 93 -5.00 8.05 4.31
CA ASP A 93 -4.38 9.01 3.41
C ASP A 93 -5.24 10.28 3.30
N ASN A 94 -4.61 11.44 3.16
CA ASN A 94 -5.28 12.74 3.30
C ASN A 94 -6.14 13.15 2.10
N ASP A 95 -6.15 12.38 1.02
CA ASP A 95 -7.00 12.57 -0.17
C ASP A 95 -8.13 11.52 -0.29
N ASP A 96 -8.19 10.54 0.62
CA ASP A 96 -9.17 9.47 0.65
C ASP A 96 -10.31 9.74 1.67
N TRP A 97 -11.31 8.85 1.70
CA TRP A 97 -12.36 8.85 2.75
C TRP A 97 -12.86 7.43 3.04
N ILE A 98 -13.59 7.30 4.13
CA ILE A 98 -14.09 6.02 4.63
C ILE A 98 -15.60 6.07 4.91
N HIS A 99 -16.26 4.90 4.75
CA HIS A 99 -17.65 4.75 5.13
C HIS A 99 -17.86 5.05 6.62
N PRO A 100 -18.99 5.64 7.06
CA PRO A 100 -19.21 6.01 8.46
C PRO A 100 -19.07 4.88 9.48
N GLU A 101 -19.21 3.62 9.08
CA GLU A 101 -19.10 2.46 9.96
C GLU A 101 -17.75 1.73 9.86
N THR A 102 -16.80 2.23 9.08
CA THR A 102 -15.55 1.50 8.78
C THR A 102 -14.80 1.10 10.03
N ILE A 103 -14.53 2.03 10.93
CA ILE A 103 -13.75 1.76 12.16
C ILE A 103 -14.51 0.81 13.09
N GLN A 104 -15.83 0.99 13.24
CA GLN A 104 -16.65 0.10 14.06
C GLN A 104 -16.60 -1.34 13.53
N ARG A 105 -16.83 -1.52 12.24
CA ARG A 105 -16.84 -2.84 11.62
C ARG A 105 -15.48 -3.54 11.65
N LEU A 106 -14.40 -2.79 11.41
CA LEU A 106 -13.06 -3.34 11.53
C LEU A 106 -12.74 -3.77 12.96
N TYR A 107 -13.16 -2.98 13.94
CA TYR A 107 -12.98 -3.31 15.35
C TYR A 107 -13.79 -4.57 15.72
N ASP A 108 -15.06 -4.63 15.35
CA ASP A 108 -15.95 -5.76 15.64
C ASP A 108 -15.40 -7.04 15.00
N ALA A 109 -14.96 -6.98 13.75
CA ALA A 109 -14.35 -8.12 13.04
C ALA A 109 -13.06 -8.61 13.73
N ALA A 110 -12.21 -7.68 14.20
CA ALA A 110 -11.01 -8.04 14.96
C ALA A 110 -11.35 -8.77 16.27
N MET A 111 -12.39 -8.29 16.98
CA MET A 111 -12.84 -8.91 18.23
C MET A 111 -13.50 -10.27 17.97
N GLU A 112 -14.42 -10.36 17.03
CA GLU A 112 -15.16 -11.58 16.70
C GLU A 112 -14.21 -12.72 16.31
N LEU A 113 -13.24 -12.41 15.45
CA LEU A 113 -12.29 -13.40 14.96
C LEU A 113 -11.01 -13.49 15.81
N ASN A 114 -10.91 -12.75 16.91
CA ASN A 114 -9.72 -12.67 17.76
C ASN A 114 -8.44 -12.47 16.92
N ALA A 115 -8.46 -11.46 16.05
CA ALA A 115 -7.36 -11.10 15.15
C ALA A 115 -6.74 -9.77 15.57
N LYS A 116 -5.43 -9.63 15.41
CA LYS A 116 -4.71 -8.37 15.70
C LYS A 116 -4.65 -7.42 14.49
N ILE A 117 -5.11 -7.85 13.34
CA ILE A 117 -5.26 -7.03 12.14
C ILE A 117 -6.61 -7.35 11.52
N SER A 118 -7.42 -6.32 11.30
CA SER A 118 -8.62 -6.40 10.48
C SER A 118 -8.49 -5.51 9.25
N ILE A 119 -9.08 -5.93 8.14
CA ILE A 119 -8.89 -5.35 6.81
C ILE A 119 -10.25 -5.20 6.14
N CYS A 120 -10.53 -4.06 5.52
CA CYS A 120 -11.69 -3.90 4.65
C CYS A 120 -11.30 -3.88 3.17
N GLY A 121 -12.30 -4.12 2.31
CA GLY A 121 -12.22 -3.84 0.90
C GLY A 121 -12.09 -2.35 0.62
N TYR A 122 -11.72 -2.02 -0.62
CA TYR A 122 -11.67 -0.65 -1.10
C TYR A 122 -12.20 -0.56 -2.52
N ASP A 123 -12.66 0.62 -2.89
CA ASP A 123 -13.00 0.97 -4.26
C ASP A 123 -12.21 2.18 -4.73
N MET A 124 -11.89 2.19 -6.01
CA MET A 124 -11.25 3.34 -6.67
C MET A 124 -12.33 4.26 -7.23
N THR A 125 -12.34 5.50 -6.79
CA THR A 125 -13.42 6.44 -7.15
C THR A 125 -12.90 7.82 -7.56
N GLU A 126 -13.66 8.53 -8.37
CA GLU A 126 -13.41 9.94 -8.72
C GLU A 126 -14.25 10.91 -7.84
N GLY A 127 -14.99 10.39 -6.84
CA GLY A 127 -15.73 11.24 -5.88
C GLY A 127 -17.01 10.61 -5.33
N GLU A 128 -17.50 9.52 -5.92
CA GLU A 128 -18.68 8.81 -5.44
C GLU A 128 -18.32 7.90 -4.25
N ASP A 129 -19.29 7.65 -3.38
CA ASP A 129 -19.15 6.66 -2.32
C ASP A 129 -19.27 5.24 -2.89
N PRO A 130 -18.45 4.28 -2.42
CA PRO A 130 -18.54 2.89 -2.85
C PRO A 130 -19.90 2.26 -2.54
N GLU A 131 -20.38 1.41 -3.45
CA GLU A 131 -21.58 0.59 -3.20
C GLU A 131 -21.23 -0.58 -2.27
N ILE A 132 -22.03 -0.77 -1.20
CA ILE A 132 -21.82 -1.81 -0.20
C ILE A 132 -22.93 -2.83 -0.25
N LEU A 133 -22.57 -4.09 -0.51
CA LEU A 133 -23.47 -5.22 -0.41
C LEU A 133 -23.44 -5.84 1.01
N GLN A 134 -24.58 -6.20 1.55
CA GLN A 134 -24.70 -6.65 2.95
C GLN A 134 -23.91 -7.94 3.22
N GLU A 135 -23.88 -8.87 2.28
CA GLU A 135 -23.09 -10.11 2.39
C GLU A 135 -21.58 -9.88 2.48
N GLN A 136 -21.09 -8.78 1.93
CA GLN A 136 -19.67 -8.41 1.99
C GLN A 136 -19.25 -7.90 3.36
N LEU A 137 -20.20 -7.55 4.24
CA LEU A 137 -19.94 -7.05 5.58
C LEU A 137 -19.62 -8.15 6.60
N ILE A 138 -19.84 -9.42 6.24
CA ILE A 138 -19.54 -10.56 7.12
C ILE A 138 -18.04 -10.76 7.19
N PRO A 139 -17.42 -10.72 8.40
CA PRO A 139 -15.99 -10.91 8.51
C PRO A 139 -15.59 -12.38 8.29
N VAL A 140 -14.48 -12.58 7.58
CA VAL A 140 -13.93 -13.89 7.29
C VAL A 140 -12.47 -13.95 7.77
N ALA A 141 -12.11 -15.08 8.38
CA ALA A 141 -10.71 -15.32 8.75
C ALA A 141 -9.88 -15.77 7.53
N TRP A 142 -8.78 -15.10 7.30
CA TRP A 142 -7.81 -15.42 6.25
C TRP A 142 -6.44 -15.73 6.84
N THR A 143 -5.68 -16.63 6.20
CA THR A 143 -4.26 -16.69 6.46
C THR A 143 -3.55 -15.50 5.78
N PRO A 144 -2.45 -14.98 6.33
CA PRO A 144 -1.66 -13.94 5.67
C PRO A 144 -1.23 -14.32 4.25
N LYS A 145 -0.89 -15.60 4.05
CA LYS A 145 -0.49 -16.14 2.74
C LYS A 145 -1.63 -16.06 1.73
N ASP A 146 -2.78 -16.63 2.04
CA ASP A 146 -3.90 -16.66 1.11
C ASP A 146 -4.38 -15.24 0.77
N PHE A 147 -4.41 -14.36 1.79
CA PHE A 147 -4.74 -12.96 1.58
C PHE A 147 -3.73 -12.25 0.67
N TYR A 148 -2.42 -12.47 0.89
CA TYR A 148 -1.38 -11.89 0.05
C TYR A 148 -1.46 -12.36 -1.40
N LEU A 149 -1.73 -13.64 -1.63
CA LEU A 149 -1.83 -14.22 -2.97
C LEU A 149 -3.07 -13.75 -3.74
N GLN A 150 -4.21 -13.58 -3.05
CA GLN A 150 -5.50 -13.27 -3.70
C GLN A 150 -5.84 -11.79 -3.70
N HIS A 151 -5.32 -11.01 -2.73
CA HIS A 151 -5.61 -9.59 -2.54
C HIS A 151 -4.34 -8.75 -2.47
N PHE A 152 -3.41 -8.99 -3.40
CA PHE A 152 -2.05 -8.47 -3.36
C PHE A 152 -1.96 -6.96 -3.13
N VAL A 153 -2.71 -6.14 -3.87
CA VAL A 153 -2.70 -4.68 -3.70
C VAL A 153 -3.13 -4.31 -2.29
N ASN A 154 -4.25 -4.87 -1.81
CA ASN A 154 -4.71 -4.62 -0.45
C ASN A 154 -3.73 -5.17 0.60
N ALA A 155 -3.00 -6.26 0.32
CA ALA A 155 -2.00 -6.81 1.23
C ALA A 155 -0.73 -5.96 1.36
N THR A 156 -0.48 -5.03 0.44
CA THR A 156 0.74 -4.20 0.44
C THR A 156 0.54 -2.79 0.99
N VAL A 157 -0.64 -2.18 0.82
CA VAL A 157 -0.94 -0.83 1.33
C VAL A 157 -1.16 -0.81 2.85
N CYS A 158 -0.91 0.31 3.51
CA CYS A 158 -1.09 0.44 4.96
C CYS A 158 -2.51 0.85 5.38
N TRP A 159 -3.23 1.55 4.53
CA TRP A 159 -4.58 2.03 4.78
C TRP A 159 -5.65 0.92 4.66
N GLY A 160 -6.89 1.22 5.04
CA GLY A 160 -7.99 0.26 5.03
C GLY A 160 -7.82 -0.89 6.03
N LYS A 161 -6.96 -0.70 7.04
CA LYS A 161 -6.63 -1.73 8.05
C LYS A 161 -6.59 -1.15 9.45
N LEU A 162 -7.18 -1.89 10.37
CA LEU A 162 -7.05 -1.62 11.80
C LEU A 162 -6.04 -2.59 12.41
N TYR A 163 -4.99 -2.05 13.00
CA TYR A 163 -3.88 -2.81 13.58
C TYR A 163 -3.90 -2.71 15.11
N HIS A 164 -3.81 -3.82 15.80
CA HIS A 164 -3.49 -3.77 17.21
C HIS A 164 -2.08 -3.19 17.40
N LYS A 165 -1.91 -2.25 18.34
CA LYS A 165 -0.66 -1.49 18.58
C LYS A 165 0.57 -2.40 18.69
N ALA A 166 0.44 -3.56 19.34
CA ALA A 166 1.54 -4.51 19.52
C ALA A 166 2.15 -5.02 18.18
N VAL A 167 1.42 -4.95 17.06
CA VAL A 167 1.91 -5.38 15.74
C VAL A 167 3.06 -4.50 15.26
N PHE A 168 3.08 -3.21 15.67
CA PHE A 168 4.12 -2.24 15.33
C PHE A 168 5.29 -2.20 16.33
N ALA A 169 5.28 -3.04 17.37
CA ALA A 169 6.37 -3.03 18.36
C ALA A 169 7.74 -3.20 17.69
N GLY A 170 8.60 -2.19 17.82
CA GLY A 170 9.93 -2.15 17.18
C GLY A 170 9.94 -2.04 15.65
N LYS A 171 8.81 -1.81 15.01
CA LYS A 171 8.71 -1.69 13.55
C LYS A 171 8.34 -0.26 13.14
N ARG A 172 9.01 0.26 12.12
CA ARG A 172 8.78 1.59 11.55
C ARG A 172 8.94 1.55 10.02
N TYR A 173 8.29 2.46 9.34
CA TYR A 173 8.47 2.67 7.90
C TYR A 173 9.90 3.18 7.63
N PRO A 174 10.60 2.68 6.58
CA PRO A 174 11.97 3.10 6.29
C PRO A 174 11.99 4.54 5.77
N PRO A 175 12.68 5.48 6.47
CA PRO A 175 12.75 6.87 6.04
C PRO A 175 13.33 7.03 4.63
N GLY A 176 12.82 8.00 3.88
CA GLY A 176 13.32 8.37 2.56
C GLY A 176 12.95 7.40 1.43
N LYS A 177 12.19 6.34 1.68
CA LYS A 177 11.73 5.41 0.64
C LYS A 177 10.47 5.92 -0.05
N TYR A 178 10.39 5.58 -1.34
CA TYR A 178 9.20 5.74 -2.16
C TYR A 178 8.43 4.41 -2.14
N ILE A 179 7.11 4.42 -1.97
CA ILE A 179 6.29 3.20 -1.82
C ILE A 179 6.70 2.44 -0.54
N GLU A 180 6.67 3.12 0.58
CA GLU A 180 7.10 2.65 1.90
C GLU A 180 6.30 1.44 2.39
N ASP A 181 5.06 1.34 1.97
CA ASP A 181 4.14 0.26 2.31
C ASP A 181 4.68 -1.11 1.93
N GLU A 182 5.30 -1.21 0.76
CA GLU A 182 5.93 -2.43 0.26
C GLU A 182 7.11 -2.93 1.11
N PHE A 183 7.66 -2.06 1.98
CA PHE A 183 8.76 -2.44 2.89
C PHE A 183 8.30 -3.02 4.22
N LEU A 184 7.08 -2.69 4.66
CA LEU A 184 6.65 -2.99 6.01
C LEU A 184 5.36 -3.79 6.09
N THR A 185 4.32 -3.46 5.31
CA THR A 185 2.97 -4.02 5.51
C THR A 185 2.96 -5.55 5.49
N TYR A 186 3.64 -6.18 4.54
CA TYR A 186 3.73 -7.65 4.48
C TYR A 186 4.32 -8.27 5.77
N LYS A 187 5.34 -7.63 6.38
CA LYS A 187 5.94 -8.10 7.65
C LYS A 187 4.94 -8.04 8.80
N LEU A 188 4.07 -7.03 8.79
CA LEU A 188 3.00 -6.90 9.79
C LEU A 188 1.98 -8.02 9.60
N LEU A 189 1.53 -8.27 8.37
CA LEU A 189 0.56 -9.33 8.06
C LEU A 189 1.13 -10.71 8.39
N PHE A 190 2.30 -11.05 7.88
CA PHE A 190 2.94 -12.36 8.11
C PHE A 190 3.45 -12.58 9.55
N SER A 191 3.44 -11.57 10.40
CA SER A 191 3.67 -11.74 11.84
C SER A 191 2.43 -12.25 12.59
N GLN A 192 1.30 -12.41 11.91
CA GLN A 192 0.04 -12.89 12.47
C GLN A 192 -0.28 -14.30 11.97
N GLU A 193 -1.03 -15.06 12.76
CA GLU A 193 -1.55 -16.38 12.33
C GLU A 193 -2.78 -16.24 11.44
N LYS A 194 -3.57 -15.18 11.66
CA LYS A 194 -4.81 -14.90 10.93
C LYS A 194 -5.09 -13.41 10.84
N LEU A 195 -5.86 -13.06 9.81
CA LEU A 195 -6.39 -11.72 9.53
C LEU A 195 -7.92 -11.80 9.56
N ALA A 196 -8.58 -10.74 10.05
CA ALA A 196 -10.02 -10.59 9.94
C ALA A 196 -10.31 -9.72 8.70
N VAL A 197 -11.01 -10.25 7.72
CA VAL A 197 -11.25 -9.55 6.44
C VAL A 197 -12.73 -9.31 6.22
N ILE A 198 -13.09 -8.08 5.92
CA ILE A 198 -14.41 -7.63 5.47
C ILE A 198 -14.26 -7.26 3.99
N HIS A 199 -14.96 -7.96 3.09
CA HIS A 199 -14.81 -7.72 1.66
C HIS A 199 -15.51 -6.45 1.18
N ALA A 200 -16.41 -5.87 1.97
CA ALA A 200 -17.09 -4.63 1.62
C ALA A 200 -16.08 -3.48 1.41
N PRO A 201 -16.24 -2.66 0.36
CA PRO A 201 -15.35 -1.54 0.04
C PRO A 201 -15.63 -0.35 0.97
N LEU A 202 -15.24 -0.49 2.25
CA LEU A 202 -15.44 0.54 3.28
C LEU A 202 -14.41 1.69 3.19
N TYR A 203 -13.42 1.56 2.30
CA TYR A 203 -12.40 2.57 2.02
C TYR A 203 -12.53 3.05 0.58
N ALA A 204 -12.71 4.35 0.39
CA ALA A 204 -12.78 4.99 -0.91
C ALA A 204 -11.42 5.59 -1.27
N TYR A 205 -10.71 4.93 -2.18
CA TYR A 205 -9.44 5.40 -2.71
C TYR A 205 -9.67 6.41 -3.83
N TYR A 206 -9.27 7.66 -3.62
CA TYR A 206 -9.47 8.71 -4.62
C TYR A 206 -8.49 8.62 -5.78
N ILE A 207 -9.02 8.59 -7.01
CA ILE A 207 -8.19 8.59 -8.23
C ILE A 207 -7.66 10.01 -8.48
N ASN A 208 -6.57 10.34 -7.83
CA ASN A 208 -5.91 11.63 -8.02
C ASN A 208 -5.08 11.64 -9.31
N ARG A 209 -5.61 12.29 -10.37
CA ARG A 209 -4.91 12.40 -11.67
C ARG A 209 -3.63 13.24 -11.59
N ALA A 210 -3.46 14.08 -10.59
CA ALA A 210 -2.25 14.87 -10.31
C ALA A 210 -1.31 14.20 -9.30
N GLY A 211 -1.70 13.03 -8.76
CA GLY A 211 -0.99 12.30 -7.73
C GLY A 211 0.41 11.84 -8.14
N ILE A 212 1.18 11.43 -7.15
CA ILE A 212 2.57 10.99 -7.31
C ILE A 212 2.69 9.81 -8.28
N SER A 213 1.72 8.90 -8.29
CA SER A 213 1.67 7.73 -9.18
C SER A 213 1.59 8.09 -10.67
N LYS A 214 1.04 9.26 -11.01
CA LYS A 214 0.85 9.75 -12.40
C LYS A 214 1.98 10.65 -12.91
N LYS A 215 2.94 11.04 -12.04
CA LYS A 215 4.09 11.86 -12.46
C LYS A 215 5.03 11.09 -13.37
N ALA A 216 5.81 11.82 -14.18
CA ALA A 216 6.86 11.26 -15.02
C ALA A 216 7.78 10.31 -14.23
N TRP A 217 8.30 9.29 -14.90
CA TRP A 217 9.18 8.31 -14.27
C TRP A 217 10.46 8.98 -13.74
N VAL A 218 10.83 8.63 -12.52
CA VAL A 218 12.04 9.09 -11.84
C VAL A 218 12.78 7.91 -11.21
N PRO A 219 14.15 7.96 -11.08
CA PRO A 219 14.94 6.86 -10.53
C PRO A 219 14.51 6.39 -9.14
N LYS A 220 13.95 7.28 -8.32
CA LYS A 220 13.45 6.95 -6.99
C LYS A 220 12.32 5.90 -6.99
N ARG A 221 11.62 5.70 -8.12
CA ARG A 221 10.66 4.60 -8.27
C ARG A 221 11.30 3.21 -8.18
N LEU A 222 12.62 3.11 -8.32
CA LEU A 222 13.37 1.86 -8.12
C LEU A 222 13.47 1.44 -6.65
N ASP A 223 13.06 2.27 -5.70
CA ASP A 223 12.88 1.86 -4.30
C ASP A 223 11.91 0.67 -4.19
N ALA A 224 10.89 0.61 -5.07
CA ALA A 224 9.99 -0.55 -5.15
C ALA A 224 10.75 -1.86 -5.40
N TRP A 225 11.78 -1.83 -6.25
CA TRP A 225 12.58 -3.04 -6.54
C TRP A 225 13.38 -3.50 -5.33
N GLU A 226 13.88 -2.57 -4.53
CA GLU A 226 14.53 -2.91 -3.26
C GLU A 226 13.53 -3.57 -2.30
N ALA A 227 12.31 -3.04 -2.20
CA ALA A 227 11.26 -3.64 -1.39
C ALA A 227 10.94 -5.07 -1.86
N TYR A 228 10.85 -5.27 -3.18
CA TYR A 228 10.57 -6.59 -3.78
C TYR A 228 11.69 -7.61 -3.52
N GLU A 229 12.96 -7.17 -3.57
CA GLU A 229 14.08 -8.03 -3.17
C GLU A 229 14.01 -8.42 -1.69
N GLN A 230 13.63 -7.50 -0.81
CA GLN A 230 13.44 -7.79 0.61
C GLN A 230 12.30 -8.78 0.83
N GLN A 231 11.17 -8.62 0.12
CA GLN A 231 10.05 -9.56 0.18
C GLN A 231 10.45 -10.96 -0.33
N LEU A 232 11.15 -11.03 -1.47
CA LEU A 232 11.66 -12.31 -1.98
C LEU A 232 12.60 -13.00 -1.00
N THR A 233 13.49 -12.25 -0.36
CA THR A 233 14.39 -12.78 0.66
C THR A 233 13.59 -13.33 1.83
N TYR A 234 12.62 -12.57 2.33
CA TYR A 234 11.74 -12.97 3.42
C TYR A 234 10.97 -14.28 3.12
N PHE A 235 10.37 -14.38 1.93
CA PHE A 235 9.62 -15.59 1.54
C PHE A 235 10.54 -16.80 1.28
N LYS A 236 11.76 -16.59 0.81
CA LYS A 236 12.78 -17.65 0.71
C LYS A 236 13.20 -18.16 2.08
N GLU A 237 13.40 -17.27 3.06
CA GLU A 237 13.72 -17.63 4.44
C GLU A 237 12.57 -18.39 5.12
N MET A 238 11.31 -18.07 4.76
CA MET A 238 10.14 -18.85 5.19
C MET A 238 10.06 -20.24 4.54
N GLY A 239 10.79 -20.49 3.45
CA GLY A 239 10.72 -21.72 2.68
C GLY A 239 9.44 -21.88 1.86
N ASP A 240 8.69 -20.81 1.60
CA ASP A 240 7.43 -20.85 0.85
C ASP A 240 7.65 -20.63 -0.64
N ALA A 241 7.70 -21.72 -1.40
CA ALA A 241 7.95 -21.69 -2.84
C ALA A 241 6.84 -20.99 -3.64
N GLU A 242 5.59 -21.05 -3.18
CA GLU A 242 4.45 -20.40 -3.84
C GLU A 242 4.51 -18.88 -3.72
N LEU A 243 4.80 -18.36 -2.53
CA LEU A 243 5.01 -16.92 -2.32
C LEU A 243 6.23 -16.41 -3.10
N VAL A 244 7.32 -17.19 -3.15
CA VAL A 244 8.50 -16.85 -3.96
C VAL A 244 8.14 -16.80 -5.44
N SER A 245 7.39 -17.80 -5.95
CA SER A 245 6.94 -17.81 -7.35
C SER A 245 6.06 -16.62 -7.67
N PHE A 246 5.01 -16.40 -6.87
CA PHE A 246 4.09 -15.28 -7.03
C PHE A 246 4.85 -13.94 -7.03
N ARG A 247 5.68 -13.70 -6.00
CA ARG A 247 6.40 -12.42 -5.89
C ARG A 247 7.40 -12.19 -7.01
N THR A 248 8.06 -13.25 -7.50
CA THR A 248 9.00 -13.13 -8.62
C THR A 248 8.29 -12.69 -9.90
N ARG A 249 7.09 -13.23 -10.16
CA ARG A 249 6.26 -12.81 -11.31
C ARG A 249 5.79 -11.37 -11.21
N GLU A 250 5.23 -10.98 -10.06
CA GLU A 250 4.80 -9.60 -9.79
C GLU A 250 5.97 -8.61 -9.92
N TYR A 251 7.16 -9.02 -9.46
CA TYR A 251 8.36 -8.21 -9.62
C TYR A 251 8.74 -8.05 -11.09
N LEU A 252 8.73 -9.13 -11.86
CA LEU A 252 9.04 -9.09 -13.29
C LEU A 252 8.06 -8.18 -14.04
N GLU A 253 6.77 -8.29 -13.76
CA GLU A 253 5.75 -7.43 -14.36
C GLU A 253 5.98 -5.95 -14.05
N ASN A 254 6.19 -5.64 -12.79
CA ASN A 254 6.48 -4.28 -12.36
C ASN A 254 7.78 -3.75 -12.97
N ALA A 255 8.81 -4.61 -13.04
CA ALA A 255 10.10 -4.25 -13.62
C ALA A 255 9.99 -3.91 -15.11
N LEU A 256 9.18 -4.64 -15.85
CA LEU A 256 8.91 -4.35 -17.27
C LEU A 256 8.16 -3.02 -17.43
N LYS A 257 7.09 -2.80 -16.65
CA LYS A 257 6.34 -1.53 -16.66
C LYS A 257 7.27 -0.33 -16.41
N HIS A 258 8.11 -0.42 -15.38
CA HIS A 258 9.07 0.65 -15.03
C HIS A 258 10.13 0.86 -16.09
N TYR A 259 10.62 -0.22 -16.72
CA TYR A 259 11.60 -0.13 -17.79
C TYR A 259 11.05 0.66 -19.00
N TYR A 260 9.84 0.34 -19.45
CA TYR A 260 9.21 1.06 -20.56
C TYR A 260 8.86 2.50 -20.19
N ALA A 261 8.35 2.73 -18.99
CA ALA A 261 8.10 4.09 -18.51
C ALA A 261 9.39 4.94 -18.46
N ALA A 262 10.55 4.33 -18.17
CA ALA A 262 11.84 5.00 -18.22
C ALA A 262 12.36 5.21 -19.66
N GLU A 263 11.98 4.35 -20.62
CA GLU A 263 12.28 4.54 -22.05
C GLU A 263 11.48 5.70 -22.67
N GLU A 264 10.23 5.85 -22.26
CA GLU A 264 9.31 6.86 -22.76
C GLU A 264 9.42 8.19 -21.99
N ALA A 265 10.18 8.22 -20.90
CA ALA A 265 10.33 9.43 -20.09
C ALA A 265 11.01 10.56 -20.88
N PRO A 266 10.60 11.84 -20.71
CA PRO A 266 11.20 12.99 -21.39
C PRO A 266 12.72 13.10 -21.20
N ASN A 267 13.24 12.57 -20.09
CA ASN A 267 14.66 12.53 -19.74
C ASN A 267 15.31 11.17 -20.00
N ALA A 268 14.76 10.32 -20.85
CA ALA A 268 15.25 8.95 -21.11
C ALA A 268 16.74 8.87 -21.46
N ALA A 269 17.27 9.89 -22.16
CA ALA A 269 18.69 9.95 -22.49
C ALA A 269 19.60 10.03 -21.25
N GLN A 270 19.12 10.63 -20.15
CA GLN A 270 19.84 10.76 -18.87
C GLN A 270 19.75 9.48 -18.03
N LEU A 271 18.78 8.59 -18.30
CA LEU A 271 18.51 7.36 -17.55
C LEU A 271 19.25 6.12 -18.10
N THR A 272 20.34 6.33 -18.85
CA THR A 272 21.08 5.23 -19.52
C THR A 272 21.64 4.22 -18.53
N ARG A 273 22.15 4.67 -17.36
CA ARG A 273 22.72 3.82 -16.31
C ARG A 273 21.62 2.97 -15.65
N GLU A 274 20.52 3.60 -15.26
CA GLU A 274 19.37 2.97 -14.64
C GLU A 274 18.76 1.93 -15.57
N ARG A 275 18.51 2.28 -16.82
CA ARG A 275 17.96 1.37 -17.84
C ARG A 275 18.88 0.17 -18.11
N LYS A 276 20.20 0.36 -18.10
CA LYS A 276 21.15 -0.76 -18.24
C LYS A 276 21.08 -1.71 -17.05
N TRP A 277 20.96 -1.16 -15.84
CA TRP A 277 20.78 -1.94 -14.61
C TRP A 277 19.43 -2.67 -14.61
N MET A 278 18.34 -2.00 -14.94
CA MET A 278 17.02 -2.58 -15.07
C MET A 278 16.99 -3.76 -16.03
N ARG A 279 17.56 -3.62 -17.25
CA ARG A 279 17.66 -4.73 -18.22
C ARG A 279 18.41 -5.93 -17.65
N LYS A 280 19.47 -5.72 -16.90
CA LYS A 280 20.23 -6.81 -16.27
C LYS A 280 19.36 -7.55 -15.27
N ARG A 281 18.63 -6.85 -14.42
CA ARG A 281 17.74 -7.45 -13.40
C ARG A 281 16.55 -8.16 -14.02
N ILE A 282 15.91 -7.57 -15.03
CA ILE A 282 14.81 -8.19 -15.79
C ILE A 282 15.26 -9.52 -16.40
N ARG A 283 16.43 -9.59 -17.01
CA ARG A 283 16.98 -10.85 -17.54
C ARG A 283 17.21 -11.91 -16.45
N SER A 284 17.56 -11.50 -15.24
CA SER A 284 17.66 -12.42 -14.10
C SER A 284 16.29 -12.92 -13.68
N LEU A 285 15.32 -12.03 -13.52
CA LEU A 285 13.93 -12.37 -13.15
C LEU A 285 13.30 -13.33 -14.16
N ILE A 286 13.50 -13.12 -15.47
CA ILE A 286 13.02 -14.04 -16.51
C ILE A 286 13.58 -15.46 -16.29
N ARG A 287 14.88 -15.58 -15.99
CA ARG A 287 15.51 -16.88 -15.70
C ARG A 287 14.99 -17.48 -14.40
N GLU A 288 14.80 -16.67 -13.36
CA GLU A 288 14.22 -17.11 -12.09
C GLU A 288 12.80 -17.64 -12.29
N CYS A 289 11.92 -16.92 -12.99
CA CYS A 289 10.57 -17.37 -13.34
C CYS A 289 10.59 -18.70 -14.11
N TRP A 290 11.47 -18.82 -15.11
CA TRP A 290 11.62 -20.05 -15.89
C TRP A 290 12.01 -21.26 -15.05
N HIS A 291 12.87 -21.07 -14.04
CA HIS A 291 13.30 -22.15 -13.15
C HIS A 291 12.24 -22.53 -12.10
N ILE A 292 11.44 -21.57 -11.66
CA ILE A 292 10.45 -21.79 -10.62
C ILE A 292 9.22 -22.52 -11.19
N ASP A 293 8.69 -22.06 -12.32
CA ASP A 293 7.48 -22.64 -12.92
C ASP A 293 7.48 -22.50 -14.45
N ARG A 294 7.90 -23.56 -15.12
CA ARG A 294 7.93 -23.59 -16.59
C ARG A 294 6.54 -23.53 -17.22
N ILE A 295 5.53 -24.08 -16.58
CA ILE A 295 4.16 -24.14 -17.11
C ILE A 295 3.51 -22.76 -17.00
N ALA A 296 3.55 -22.13 -15.83
CA ALA A 296 3.06 -20.79 -15.65
C ALA A 296 3.83 -19.78 -16.51
N PHE A 297 5.15 -19.93 -16.67
CA PHE A 297 5.93 -19.08 -17.56
C PHE A 297 5.40 -19.12 -18.99
N TRP A 298 5.00 -20.28 -19.50
CA TRP A 298 4.46 -20.38 -20.88
C TRP A 298 3.00 -19.88 -20.98
N SER A 299 2.18 -20.01 -19.96
CA SER A 299 0.82 -19.43 -19.93
C SER A 299 0.85 -17.89 -19.90
N ASP A 300 1.85 -17.32 -19.21
CA ASP A 300 2.08 -15.87 -19.13
C ASP A 300 2.94 -15.33 -20.27
N PHE A 301 3.32 -16.20 -21.23
CA PHE A 301 4.21 -15.83 -22.35
C PHE A 301 3.63 -14.75 -23.26
N ASP A 302 2.30 -14.71 -23.43
CA ASP A 302 1.62 -13.62 -24.15
C ASP A 302 1.87 -12.26 -23.49
N PHE A 303 2.02 -12.22 -22.16
CA PHE A 303 2.40 -11.04 -21.44
C PHE A 303 3.85 -10.62 -21.75
N LEU A 304 4.79 -11.57 -21.71
CA LEU A 304 6.20 -11.32 -22.06
C LEU A 304 6.37 -10.88 -23.51
N ILE A 305 5.57 -11.41 -24.43
CA ILE A 305 5.55 -11.03 -25.86
C ILE A 305 5.13 -9.58 -26.03
N ARG A 306 4.09 -9.12 -25.29
CA ARG A 306 3.64 -7.72 -25.37
C ARG A 306 4.73 -6.73 -24.94
N PHE A 307 5.58 -7.13 -24.02
CA PHE A 307 6.62 -6.29 -23.43
C PHE A 307 8.04 -6.51 -24.00
N TYR A 308 8.26 -7.47 -24.90
CA TYR A 308 9.58 -7.74 -25.47
C TYR A 308 9.52 -7.93 -26.99
N PRO A 309 9.63 -6.84 -27.80
CA PRO A 309 9.59 -6.91 -29.26
C PRO A 309 10.61 -7.89 -29.89
N LEU A 310 11.77 -8.08 -29.23
CA LEU A 310 12.79 -9.04 -29.67
C LEU A 310 12.38 -10.50 -29.41
N LEU A 311 11.67 -10.78 -28.32
CA LEU A 311 11.09 -12.10 -28.04
C LEU A 311 9.91 -12.39 -28.97
N THR A 312 9.12 -11.36 -29.31
CA THR A 312 8.03 -11.46 -30.29
C THR A 312 8.54 -11.90 -31.64
N ARG A 313 9.68 -11.36 -32.09
CA ARG A 313 10.29 -11.74 -33.38
C ARG A 313 10.81 -13.18 -33.33
N ALA A 314 11.50 -13.57 -32.27
CA ALA A 314 12.00 -14.94 -32.09
C ALA A 314 10.86 -15.96 -31.97
N TYR A 315 9.76 -15.61 -31.31
CA TYR A 315 8.58 -16.46 -31.15
C TYR A 315 7.80 -16.62 -32.45
N ARG A 316 7.61 -15.56 -33.23
CA ARG A 316 7.00 -15.65 -34.58
C ARG A 316 7.82 -16.56 -35.49
N LEU A 317 9.13 -16.38 -35.50
CA LEU A 317 10.03 -17.25 -36.27
C LEU A 317 9.95 -18.71 -35.80
N TRP A 318 9.80 -18.95 -34.51
CA TRP A 318 9.62 -20.29 -33.96
C TRP A 318 8.25 -20.89 -34.32
N LEU A 319 7.15 -20.12 -34.29
CA LEU A 319 5.83 -20.55 -34.73
C LEU A 319 5.82 -20.86 -36.24
N GLU A 320 6.44 -20.02 -37.06
CA GLU A 320 6.59 -20.24 -38.51
C GLU A 320 7.43 -21.48 -38.83
N TRP A 321 8.35 -21.85 -37.94
CA TRP A 321 9.16 -23.07 -38.11
C TRP A 321 8.45 -24.35 -37.63
N LYS A 322 7.46 -24.23 -36.76
CA LYS A 322 6.72 -25.36 -36.20
C LYS A 322 5.49 -25.76 -37.04
N HIS A 323 5.09 -24.95 -38.00
CA HIS A 323 4.07 -25.21 -39.02
C HIS A 323 4.69 -25.37 -40.39
#